data_5d77788aab2b27def4ab9cb729eae3cb
#
_entry.id   5d77788aab2b27def4ab9cb729eae3cb
#
_cell.length_a   1.000
_cell.length_b   1.000
_cell.length_c   1.000
_cell.angle_alpha   90.00
_cell.angle_beta   90.00
_cell.angle_gamma   90.00
#
_symmetry.space_group_name_H-M   'P 1'
#
loop_
_entity.id
_entity.type
_entity.pdbx_description
1 polymer ?
#
loop_
_entity_poly.entity_id
_entity_poly.type
_entity_poly.pdbx_seq_one_letter_code
_entity_poly.pdbx_strand_id
1 'polypeptide(L)'
;MNKLKFLVMIIVILFAGNMILLAVYVQHKKESFNPNKPKNIIIERLDFDDHQITAYSMLVDEHRKVIRSKNSEILQCKKVLYLHLTQIDQEKICDSLTSTIAKLQKEIETIHFEHFLDIKNLCNQNQLEKYELLVGDLVEIKDRNKHPQK
;
A
#
# COMPACT_ATOMS: atom_id res chain seq x y z
N MET A 1 -2.14 32.59 -45.27
CA MET A 1 -1.21 32.03 -44.23
C MET A 1 -0.38 30.97 -44.93
N ASN A 2 0.95 31.10 -45.02
CA ASN A 2 1.78 30.15 -45.77
C ASN A 2 1.74 28.77 -45.15
N LYS A 3 1.51 27.73 -45.95
CA LYS A 3 1.44 26.33 -45.49
C LYS A 3 2.61 25.96 -44.55
N LEU A 4 3.79 26.48 -44.79
CA LEU A 4 4.96 26.30 -43.95
C LEU A 4 4.78 26.90 -42.53
N LYS A 5 4.25 28.11 -42.40
CA LYS A 5 3.99 28.74 -41.08
C LYS A 5 2.94 27.96 -40.29
N PHE A 6 1.92 27.42 -40.96
CA PHE A 6 0.89 26.59 -40.34
C PHE A 6 1.49 25.26 -39.83
N LEU A 7 2.36 24.62 -40.63
CA LEU A 7 3.02 23.38 -40.24
C LEU A 7 3.95 23.58 -39.02
N VAL A 8 4.72 24.68 -39.02
CA VAL A 8 5.61 25.04 -37.91
C VAL A 8 4.80 25.28 -36.62
N MET A 9 3.65 25.97 -36.73
CA MET A 9 2.78 26.19 -35.59
C MET A 9 2.25 24.85 -34.98
N ILE A 10 1.86 23.90 -35.81
CA ILE A 10 1.42 22.57 -35.36
C ILE A 10 2.55 21.84 -34.63
N ILE A 11 3.77 21.84 -35.18
CA ILE A 11 4.94 21.22 -34.57
C ILE A 11 5.23 21.81 -33.19
N VAL A 12 5.18 23.14 -33.06
CA VAL A 12 5.41 23.82 -31.78
C VAL A 12 4.34 23.46 -30.74
N ILE A 13 3.07 23.35 -31.14
CA ILE A 13 1.96 22.95 -30.25
C ILE A 13 2.15 21.50 -29.79
N LEU A 14 2.49 20.60 -30.70
CA LEU A 14 2.75 19.18 -30.38
C LEU A 14 3.95 19.03 -29.44
N PHE A 15 5.02 19.80 -29.67
CA PHE A 15 6.19 19.77 -28.81
C PHE A 15 5.90 20.30 -27.41
N ALA A 16 5.15 21.42 -27.30
CA ALA A 16 4.70 21.97 -26.02
C ALA A 16 3.80 20.99 -25.28
N GLY A 17 2.86 20.34 -25.96
CA GLY A 17 2.00 19.29 -25.39
C GLY A 17 2.80 18.11 -24.85
N ASN A 18 3.80 17.61 -25.57
CA ASN A 18 4.68 16.55 -25.09
C ASN A 18 5.51 16.98 -23.87
N MET A 19 6.00 18.22 -23.83
CA MET A 19 6.74 18.73 -22.67
C MET A 19 5.85 18.86 -21.43
N ILE A 20 4.59 19.26 -21.58
CA ILE A 20 3.62 19.30 -20.48
C ILE A 20 3.33 17.87 -19.97
N LEU A 21 3.08 16.91 -20.86
CA LEU A 21 2.86 15.51 -20.50
C LEU A 21 4.09 14.91 -19.78
N LEU A 22 5.30 15.22 -20.24
CA LEU A 22 6.53 14.79 -19.60
C LEU A 22 6.67 15.43 -18.21
N ALA A 23 6.37 16.72 -18.06
CA ALA A 23 6.41 17.41 -16.77
C ALA A 23 5.40 16.81 -15.77
N VAL A 24 4.16 16.57 -16.22
CA VAL A 24 3.13 15.90 -15.41
C VAL A 24 3.55 14.48 -15.04
N TYR A 25 4.12 13.71 -15.97
CA TYR A 25 4.64 12.37 -15.71
C TYR A 25 5.77 12.38 -14.68
N VAL A 26 6.72 13.32 -14.80
CA VAL A 26 7.84 13.48 -13.85
C VAL A 26 7.34 13.96 -12.48
N GLN A 27 6.32 14.84 -12.43
CA GLN A 27 5.71 15.28 -11.16
C GLN A 27 4.93 14.15 -10.48
N HIS A 28 4.22 13.31 -11.24
CA HIS A 28 3.58 12.11 -10.69
C HIS A 28 4.60 11.07 -10.19
N LYS A 29 5.77 11.00 -10.79
CA LYS A 29 6.85 10.10 -10.36
C LYS A 29 7.62 10.64 -9.13
N LYS A 30 7.63 11.94 -8.92
CA LYS A 30 7.96 12.53 -7.61
C LYS A 30 6.73 12.38 -6.71
N GLU A 31 6.45 11.15 -6.24
CA GLU A 31 5.74 11.05 -4.97
C GLU A 31 6.55 11.90 -4.01
N SER A 32 5.99 13.05 -3.65
CA SER A 32 6.59 13.96 -2.71
C SER A 32 7.04 13.14 -1.52
N PHE A 33 8.37 13.10 -1.28
CA PHE A 33 8.91 12.47 -0.09
C PHE A 33 8.23 13.15 1.11
N ASN A 34 7.23 12.49 1.63
CA ASN A 34 6.52 12.92 2.83
C ASN A 34 7.06 12.06 3.97
N PRO A 35 7.89 12.62 4.86
CA PRO A 35 8.50 11.86 5.96
C PRO A 35 7.45 11.19 6.86
N ASN A 36 6.22 11.69 6.87
CA ASN A 36 5.11 11.10 7.65
C ASN A 36 4.41 9.92 6.96
N LYS A 37 4.75 9.57 5.72
CA LYS A 37 4.23 8.34 5.11
C LYS A 37 4.92 7.13 5.72
N PRO A 38 4.19 6.07 6.14
CA PRO A 38 4.77 4.87 6.79
C PRO A 38 5.93 4.26 5.99
N LYS A 39 5.86 4.26 4.66
CA LYS A 39 6.93 3.80 3.77
C LYS A 39 8.24 4.56 3.99
N ASN A 40 8.18 5.88 4.10
CA ASN A 40 9.36 6.72 4.23
C ASN A 40 9.99 6.61 5.62
N ILE A 41 9.15 6.43 6.65
CA ILE A 41 9.63 6.17 8.02
C ILE A 41 10.50 4.90 8.06
N ILE A 42 10.09 3.83 7.38
CA ILE A 42 10.85 2.58 7.32
C ILE A 42 12.17 2.79 6.57
N ILE A 43 12.15 3.48 5.42
CA ILE A 43 13.35 3.79 4.64
C ILE A 43 14.38 4.55 5.48
N GLU A 44 13.95 5.59 6.19
CA GLU A 44 14.83 6.41 7.03
C GLU A 44 15.35 5.62 8.24
N ARG A 45 14.48 4.89 8.92
CA ARG A 45 14.86 4.17 10.15
C ARG A 45 15.80 3.02 9.88
N LEU A 46 15.66 2.34 8.73
CA LEU A 46 16.53 1.25 8.33
C LEU A 46 17.76 1.73 7.54
N ASP A 47 17.82 3.02 7.18
CA ASP A 47 18.90 3.60 6.39
C ASP A 47 19.13 2.83 5.08
N PHE A 48 18.03 2.65 4.30
CA PHE A 48 18.05 1.91 3.06
C PHE A 48 18.78 2.68 1.97
N ASP A 49 19.66 2.00 1.23
CA ASP A 49 20.27 2.51 0.02
C ASP A 49 19.29 2.53 -1.17
N ASP A 50 19.69 3.13 -2.30
CA ASP A 50 18.83 3.30 -3.49
C ASP A 50 18.32 1.97 -4.05
N HIS A 51 19.12 0.90 -4.00
CA HIS A 51 18.73 -0.43 -4.44
C HIS A 51 17.68 -1.03 -3.51
N GLN A 52 17.91 -0.93 -2.19
CA GLN A 52 16.96 -1.39 -1.17
C GLN A 52 15.65 -0.58 -1.21
N ILE A 53 15.70 0.74 -1.44
CA ILE A 53 14.52 1.61 -1.63
C ILE A 53 13.68 1.14 -2.81
N THR A 54 14.33 0.79 -3.93
CA THR A 54 13.64 0.28 -5.12
C THR A 54 12.95 -1.05 -4.84
N ALA A 55 13.67 -2.02 -4.27
CA ALA A 55 13.13 -3.32 -3.91
C ALA A 55 12.01 -3.21 -2.88
N TYR A 56 12.19 -2.42 -1.81
CA TYR A 56 11.17 -2.15 -0.80
C TYR A 56 9.92 -1.50 -1.39
N SER A 57 10.08 -0.61 -2.36
CA SER A 57 8.93 0.01 -3.04
C SER A 57 8.05 -1.01 -3.73
N MET A 58 8.65 -2.00 -4.41
CA MET A 58 7.92 -3.10 -5.04
C MET A 58 7.19 -3.97 -4.01
N LEU A 59 7.84 -4.31 -2.89
CA LEU A 59 7.21 -5.05 -1.79
C LEU A 59 5.99 -4.32 -1.23
N VAL A 60 6.10 -3.01 -0.99
CA VAL A 60 4.98 -2.19 -0.48
C VAL A 60 3.82 -2.16 -1.46
N ASP A 61 4.08 -2.01 -2.75
CA ASP A 61 3.04 -1.93 -3.76
C ASP A 61 2.29 -3.26 -3.92
N GLU A 62 3.01 -4.39 -3.93
CA GLU A 62 2.38 -5.72 -3.99
C GLU A 62 1.60 -6.01 -2.71
N HIS A 63 2.17 -5.78 -1.53
CA HIS A 63 1.50 -5.91 -0.25
C HIS A 63 0.19 -5.11 -0.22
N ARG A 64 0.21 -3.83 -0.60
CA ARG A 64 -0.99 -2.96 -0.65
C ARG A 64 -2.05 -3.48 -1.61
N LYS A 65 -1.65 -4.02 -2.75
CA LYS A 65 -2.56 -4.58 -3.75
C LYS A 65 -3.28 -5.80 -3.19
N VAL A 66 -2.55 -6.74 -2.60
CA VAL A 66 -3.13 -7.97 -2.03
C VAL A 66 -4.04 -7.66 -0.84
N ILE A 67 -3.60 -6.80 0.10
CA ILE A 67 -4.41 -6.38 1.24
C ILE A 67 -5.71 -5.68 0.80
N ARG A 68 -5.67 -4.83 -0.23
CA ARG A 68 -6.88 -4.20 -0.77
C ARG A 68 -7.86 -5.22 -1.35
N SER A 69 -7.37 -6.24 -2.07
CA SER A 69 -8.20 -7.33 -2.59
C SER A 69 -8.90 -8.07 -1.45
N LYS A 70 -8.15 -8.53 -0.44
CA LYS A 70 -8.70 -9.25 0.71
C LYS A 70 -9.73 -8.43 1.51
N ASN A 71 -9.45 -7.16 1.74
CA ASN A 71 -10.40 -6.27 2.40
C ASN A 71 -11.68 -6.04 1.57
N SER A 72 -11.57 -6.00 0.24
CA SER A 72 -12.75 -5.94 -0.65
C SER A 72 -13.60 -7.20 -0.54
N GLU A 73 -12.98 -8.39 -0.49
CA GLU A 73 -13.66 -9.67 -0.30
C GLU A 73 -14.40 -9.71 1.05
N ILE A 74 -13.73 -9.29 2.15
CA ILE A 74 -14.35 -9.16 3.47
C ILE A 74 -15.56 -8.22 3.42
N LEU A 75 -15.42 -7.07 2.75
CA LEU A 75 -16.52 -6.11 2.62
C LEU A 75 -17.72 -6.71 1.87
N GLN A 76 -17.48 -7.49 0.81
CA GLN A 76 -18.56 -8.20 0.10
C GLN A 76 -19.25 -9.24 0.99
N CYS A 77 -18.50 -10.05 1.74
CA CYS A 77 -19.06 -10.99 2.70
C CYS A 77 -19.93 -10.28 3.74
N LYS A 78 -19.45 -9.16 4.30
CA LYS A 78 -20.21 -8.34 5.26
C LYS A 78 -21.49 -7.77 4.64
N LYS A 79 -21.46 -7.27 3.41
CA LYS A 79 -22.66 -6.80 2.72
C LYS A 79 -23.71 -7.90 2.59
N VAL A 80 -23.30 -9.09 2.15
CA VAL A 80 -24.21 -10.24 2.04
C VAL A 80 -24.76 -10.62 3.41
N LEU A 81 -23.92 -10.68 4.45
CA LEU A 81 -24.31 -10.98 5.83
C LEU A 81 -25.42 -10.03 6.32
N TYR A 82 -25.26 -8.72 6.12
CA TYR A 82 -26.27 -7.73 6.55
C TYR A 82 -27.56 -7.77 5.71
N LEU A 83 -27.47 -8.07 4.42
CA LEU A 83 -28.67 -8.25 3.58
C LEU A 83 -29.52 -9.44 4.02
N HIS A 84 -28.93 -10.45 4.67
CA HIS A 84 -29.64 -11.62 5.15
C HIS A 84 -30.30 -11.44 6.54
N LEU A 85 -30.10 -10.30 7.23
CA LEU A 85 -30.74 -10.04 8.52
C LEU A 85 -32.27 -10.06 8.49
N THR A 86 -32.87 -9.87 7.31
CA THR A 86 -34.33 -9.83 7.11
C THR A 86 -34.91 -11.14 6.56
N GLN A 87 -34.10 -12.20 6.41
CA GLN A 87 -34.48 -13.48 5.79
C GLN A 87 -34.66 -14.58 6.84
N ILE A 88 -35.38 -15.66 6.50
CA ILE A 88 -35.85 -16.68 7.46
C ILE A 88 -34.77 -17.71 7.81
N ASP A 89 -33.74 -17.93 6.98
CA ASP A 89 -32.73 -19.00 7.17
C ASP A 89 -31.33 -18.42 7.44
N GLN A 90 -31.20 -17.66 8.53
CA GLN A 90 -30.06 -16.78 8.80
C GLN A 90 -28.85 -17.51 9.37
N GLU A 91 -29.01 -18.57 10.13
CA GLU A 91 -27.94 -19.18 10.95
C GLU A 91 -26.82 -19.79 10.09
N LYS A 92 -27.18 -20.63 9.13
CA LYS A 92 -26.20 -21.31 8.24
C LYS A 92 -25.42 -20.32 7.36
N ILE A 93 -26.09 -19.30 6.87
CA ILE A 93 -25.48 -18.25 6.05
C ILE A 93 -24.54 -17.39 6.90
N CYS A 94 -24.97 -17.05 8.11
CA CYS A 94 -24.15 -16.33 9.08
C CYS A 94 -22.85 -17.09 9.37
N ASP A 95 -22.93 -18.37 9.72
CA ASP A 95 -21.77 -19.22 10.02
C ASP A 95 -20.81 -19.34 8.83
N SER A 96 -21.33 -19.55 7.64
CA SER A 96 -20.53 -19.65 6.41
C SER A 96 -19.78 -18.36 6.11
N LEU A 97 -20.47 -17.23 6.17
CA LEU A 97 -19.89 -15.92 5.86
C LEU A 97 -18.90 -15.46 6.94
N THR A 98 -19.20 -15.68 8.22
CA THR A 98 -18.30 -15.32 9.31
C THR A 98 -17.05 -16.20 9.30
N SER A 99 -17.16 -17.49 8.97
CA SER A 99 -16.02 -18.38 8.76
C SER A 99 -15.15 -17.92 7.60
N THR A 100 -15.76 -17.47 6.49
CA THR A 100 -15.04 -16.91 5.35
C THR A 100 -14.31 -15.62 5.72
N ILE A 101 -14.96 -14.71 6.45
CA ILE A 101 -14.34 -13.47 6.95
C ILE A 101 -13.15 -13.81 7.87
N ALA A 102 -13.30 -14.76 8.78
CA ALA A 102 -12.24 -15.18 9.69
C ALA A 102 -11.02 -15.75 8.92
N LYS A 103 -11.27 -16.56 7.88
CA LYS A 103 -10.21 -17.08 7.00
C LYS A 103 -9.48 -15.94 6.28
N LEU A 104 -10.20 -15.02 5.66
CA LEU A 104 -9.62 -13.86 4.96
C LEU A 104 -8.82 -12.98 5.92
N GLN A 105 -9.30 -12.77 7.16
CA GLN A 105 -8.57 -12.03 8.18
C GLN A 105 -7.27 -12.73 8.58
N LYS A 106 -7.28 -14.05 8.73
CA LYS A 106 -6.07 -14.84 8.99
C LYS A 106 -5.06 -14.68 7.84
N GLU A 107 -5.53 -14.73 6.59
CA GLU A 107 -4.67 -14.52 5.42
C GLU A 107 -4.04 -13.12 5.43
N ILE A 108 -4.80 -12.08 5.79
CA ILE A 108 -4.30 -10.70 5.94
C ILE A 108 -3.16 -10.64 6.98
N GLU A 109 -3.34 -11.23 8.15
CA GLU A 109 -2.30 -11.22 9.19
C GLU A 109 -1.04 -11.99 8.74
N THR A 110 -1.22 -13.11 8.02
CA THR A 110 -0.09 -13.84 7.42
C THR A 110 0.66 -12.97 6.42
N ILE A 111 -0.05 -12.27 5.52
CA ILE A 111 0.54 -11.37 4.53
C ILE A 111 1.31 -10.23 5.21
N HIS A 112 0.77 -9.66 6.29
CA HIS A 112 1.48 -8.65 7.08
C HIS A 112 2.77 -9.20 7.67
N PHE A 113 2.73 -10.38 8.25
CA PHE A 113 3.91 -11.04 8.83
C PHE A 113 4.98 -11.33 7.77
N GLU A 114 4.59 -11.90 6.64
CA GLU A 114 5.49 -12.18 5.51
C GLU A 114 6.12 -10.90 4.96
N HIS A 115 5.33 -9.83 4.84
CA HIS A 115 5.87 -8.52 4.41
C HIS A 115 6.97 -8.00 5.34
N PHE A 116 6.83 -8.16 6.66
CA PHE A 116 7.90 -7.79 7.60
C PHE A 116 9.12 -8.71 7.49
N LEU A 117 8.93 -10.00 7.21
CA LEU A 117 10.06 -10.90 6.91
C LEU A 117 10.79 -10.48 5.63
N ASP A 118 10.07 -10.08 4.59
CA ASP A 118 10.66 -9.58 3.35
C ASP A 118 11.47 -8.31 3.59
N ILE A 119 10.97 -7.37 4.41
CA ILE A 119 11.73 -6.18 4.84
C ILE A 119 13.01 -6.58 5.56
N LYS A 120 12.94 -7.57 6.49
CA LYS A 120 14.12 -8.10 7.17
C LYS A 120 15.15 -8.65 6.19
N ASN A 121 14.69 -9.40 5.18
CA ASN A 121 15.55 -10.00 4.16
C ASN A 121 16.23 -8.98 3.24
N LEU A 122 15.67 -7.77 3.12
CA LEU A 122 16.32 -6.65 2.43
C LEU A 122 17.45 -6.02 3.27
N CYS A 123 17.43 -6.18 4.59
CA CYS A 123 18.41 -5.57 5.48
C CYS A 123 19.77 -6.27 5.34
N ASN A 124 20.83 -5.48 5.31
CA ASN A 124 22.19 -5.99 5.52
C ASN A 124 22.47 -6.19 7.02
N GLN A 125 23.62 -6.78 7.36
CA GLN A 125 23.98 -7.11 8.74
C GLN A 125 23.95 -5.89 9.68
N ASN A 126 24.35 -4.70 9.21
CA ASN A 126 24.39 -3.48 10.02
C ASN A 126 23.00 -2.86 10.25
N GLN A 127 22.00 -3.29 9.48
CA GLN A 127 20.62 -2.80 9.55
C GLN A 127 19.72 -3.69 10.41
N LEU A 128 20.15 -4.91 10.75
CA LEU A 128 19.32 -5.86 11.52
C LEU A 128 18.96 -5.33 12.91
N GLU A 129 19.89 -4.68 13.62
CA GLU A 129 19.59 -4.05 14.91
C GLU A 129 18.53 -2.94 14.78
N LYS A 130 18.63 -2.11 13.73
CA LYS A 130 17.64 -1.07 13.44
C LYS A 130 16.27 -1.69 13.13
N TYR A 131 16.24 -2.83 12.43
CA TYR A 131 15.01 -3.56 12.15
C TYR A 131 14.36 -4.10 13.43
N GLU A 132 15.14 -4.67 14.36
CA GLU A 132 14.63 -5.18 15.64
C GLU A 132 14.01 -4.05 16.48
N LEU A 133 14.65 -2.88 16.55
CA LEU A 133 14.11 -1.70 17.20
C LEU A 133 12.80 -1.22 16.53
N LEU A 134 12.76 -1.20 15.21
CA LEU A 134 11.55 -0.84 14.45
C LEU A 134 10.36 -1.76 14.78
N VAL A 135 10.59 -3.06 14.82
CA VAL A 135 9.56 -4.05 15.16
C VAL A 135 9.09 -3.89 16.60
N GLY A 136 10.01 -3.64 17.53
CA GLY A 136 9.68 -3.35 18.94
C GLY A 136 8.73 -2.16 19.08
N ASP A 137 9.05 -1.05 18.41
CA ASP A 137 8.20 0.15 18.44
C ASP A 137 6.80 -0.08 17.83
N LEU A 138 6.70 -0.92 16.78
CA LEU A 138 5.39 -1.26 16.18
C LEU A 138 4.50 -2.02 17.15
N VAL A 139 5.07 -2.90 17.98
CA VAL A 139 4.34 -3.62 19.03
C VAL A 139 3.82 -2.64 20.08
N GLU A 140 4.64 -1.72 20.55
CA GLU A 140 4.26 -0.71 21.54
C GLU A 140 3.17 0.26 21.05
N ILE A 141 3.25 0.68 19.77
CA ILE A 141 2.23 1.56 19.16
C ILE A 141 0.88 0.81 19.09
N LYS A 142 0.89 -0.48 18.77
CA LYS A 142 -0.31 -1.30 18.68
C LYS A 142 -0.97 -1.45 20.05
N ASP A 143 -0.20 -1.58 21.11
CA ASP A 143 -0.70 -1.67 22.49
C ASP A 143 -1.25 -0.33 23.00
N ARG A 144 -0.59 0.79 22.72
CA ARG A 144 -1.09 2.14 23.09
C ARG A 144 -2.42 2.48 22.41
N ASN A 145 -2.62 2.07 21.15
CA ASN A 145 -3.88 2.29 20.45
C ASN A 145 -5.05 1.44 20.97
N LYS A 146 -4.77 0.33 21.67
CA LYS A 146 -5.79 -0.50 22.32
C LYS A 146 -6.24 0.03 23.69
N HIS A 147 -5.37 0.81 24.34
CA HIS A 147 -5.63 1.39 25.66
C HIS A 147 -5.35 2.90 25.63
N PRO A 148 -6.24 3.72 24.98
CA PRO A 148 -6.11 5.16 25.10
C PRO A 148 -6.23 5.52 26.59
N GLN A 149 -5.14 6.03 27.15
CA GLN A 149 -5.10 6.50 28.52
C GLN A 149 -6.17 7.59 28.68
N LYS A 150 -7.12 7.37 29.62
CA LYS A 150 -8.12 8.34 30.01
C LYS A 150 -7.48 9.51 30.72
#